data_ef34af91850cc9e50ecec8cd851151d6
#
_entry.id   ef34af91850cc9e50ecec8cd851151d6
#
_cell.length_a   1.000
_cell.length_b   1.000
_cell.length_c   1.000
_cell.angle_alpha   90.00
_cell.angle_beta   90.00
_cell.angle_gamma   90.00
#
_symmetry.space_group_name_H-M   'P 1'
#
loop_
_entity.id
_entity.type
_entity.pdbx_description
1 polymer ?
#
loop_
_entity_poly.entity_id
_entity_poly.type
_entity_poly.pdbx_seq_one_letter_code
_entity_poly.pdbx_strand_id
1 'polypeptide(L)'
;MRTLFIIPLALMSMLSSPSLGETTDDLVLRAGLYYKKFTAVPFTGDIEGRWQGTMKDGKKEGLWHFYHENGQLKRKGEFKNGWMQGPWVRYWDNGRLSLKGGYKNGKKEGVFEAFDRKGKIYKNMSGTFKNGVKVSD
;
A
#
# COMPACT_ATOMS: atom_id res chain seq x y z
N MET A 1 41.49 31.55 44.47
CA MET A 1 41.39 30.62 43.38
C MET A 1 40.02 29.89 43.42
N ARG A 2 39.14 30.25 42.53
CA ARG A 2 37.80 29.60 42.44
C ARG A 2 37.87 28.53 41.34
N THR A 3 37.83 27.30 41.77
CA THR A 3 37.77 26.13 40.87
C THR A 3 36.33 26.02 40.33
N LEU A 4 36.20 26.26 39.01
CA LEU A 4 34.98 26.02 38.30
C LEU A 4 34.86 24.48 38.08
N PHE A 5 33.90 23.85 38.72
CA PHE A 5 33.48 22.50 38.35
C PHE A 5 32.61 22.57 37.10
N ILE A 6 33.17 22.15 35.96
CA ILE A 6 32.39 21.93 34.77
C ILE A 6 31.74 20.55 34.91
N ILE A 7 30.43 20.55 35.10
CA ILE A 7 29.61 19.34 35.05
C ILE A 7 29.46 18.98 33.59
N PRO A 8 29.91 17.81 33.15
CA PRO A 8 29.63 17.38 31.77
C PRO A 8 28.13 17.15 31.63
N LEU A 9 27.52 17.90 30.72
CA LEU A 9 26.17 17.66 30.27
C LEU A 9 26.15 16.28 29.60
N ALA A 10 25.69 15.26 30.31
CA ALA A 10 25.44 13.96 29.73
C ALA A 10 24.40 14.12 28.66
N LEU A 11 24.85 13.97 27.41
CA LEU A 11 23.98 13.88 26.27
C LEU A 11 23.20 12.58 26.42
N MET A 12 22.02 12.69 26.99
CA MET A 12 21.05 11.60 27.06
C MET A 12 20.54 11.40 25.64
N SER A 13 21.21 10.55 24.88
CA SER A 13 20.69 10.05 23.62
C SER A 13 19.39 9.32 23.95
N MET A 14 18.27 9.98 23.74
CA MET A 14 16.99 9.29 23.68
C MET A 14 17.10 8.32 22.49
N LEU A 15 17.44 7.09 22.79
CA LEU A 15 17.14 5.95 21.92
C LEU A 15 15.62 5.92 21.84
N SER A 16 15.06 6.64 20.85
CA SER A 16 13.68 6.41 20.44
C SER A 16 13.62 4.96 20.00
N SER A 17 13.01 4.11 20.79
CA SER A 17 12.61 2.78 20.36
C SER A 17 11.87 3.00 19.05
N PRO A 18 12.20 2.26 17.96
CA PRO A 18 11.43 2.35 16.74
C PRO A 18 9.98 2.06 17.13
N SER A 19 9.10 3.05 16.99
CA SER A 19 7.67 2.81 17.12
C SER A 19 7.34 1.77 16.06
N LEU A 20 6.89 0.58 16.46
CA LEU A 20 6.30 -0.37 15.55
C LEU A 20 5.13 0.37 14.88
N GLY A 21 5.18 0.54 13.55
CA GLY A 21 4.10 1.13 12.79
C GLY A 21 2.82 0.30 12.95
N GLU A 22 1.69 0.92 12.68
CA GLU A 22 0.41 0.22 12.68
C GLU A 22 0.40 -0.81 11.54
N THR A 23 -0.23 -1.94 11.78
CA THR A 23 -0.47 -2.97 10.77
C THR A 23 -1.96 -3.04 10.43
N THR A 24 -2.31 -3.78 9.39
CA THR A 24 -3.73 -4.00 9.07
C THR A 24 -4.50 -4.69 10.20
N ASP A 25 -3.81 -5.45 11.06
CA ASP A 25 -4.43 -6.15 12.19
C ASP A 25 -4.85 -5.18 13.31
N ASP A 26 -4.29 -3.97 13.33
CA ASP A 26 -4.64 -2.92 14.28
C ASP A 26 -5.86 -2.08 13.82
N LEU A 27 -6.33 -2.31 12.60
CA LEU A 27 -7.39 -1.55 11.97
C LEU A 27 -8.70 -2.33 11.87
N VAL A 28 -9.80 -1.59 11.83
CA VAL A 28 -11.14 -2.09 11.56
C VAL A 28 -11.81 -1.22 10.50
N LEU A 29 -12.47 -1.86 9.54
CA LEU A 29 -13.25 -1.18 8.50
C LEU A 29 -14.69 -0.99 8.97
N ARG A 30 -15.17 0.25 8.97
CA ARG A 30 -16.56 0.61 9.29
C ARG A 30 -17.07 1.65 8.31
N ALA A 31 -18.21 1.38 7.67
CA ALA A 31 -18.84 2.28 6.71
C ALA A 31 -17.87 2.84 5.64
N GLY A 32 -16.98 1.97 5.12
CA GLY A 32 -16.02 2.35 4.08
C GLY A 32 -14.77 3.09 4.55
N LEU A 33 -14.61 3.32 5.85
CA LEU A 33 -13.45 3.99 6.44
C LEU A 33 -12.71 3.07 7.40
N TYR A 34 -11.38 3.15 7.40
CA TYR A 34 -10.53 2.45 8.36
C TYR A 34 -10.35 3.26 9.63
N TYR A 35 -10.43 2.58 10.74
CA TYR A 35 -10.24 3.10 12.09
C TYR A 35 -9.20 2.24 12.83
N LYS A 36 -8.42 2.84 13.68
CA LYS A 36 -7.67 2.06 14.67
C LYS A 36 -8.68 1.41 15.62
N LYS A 37 -8.45 0.14 15.98
CA LYS A 37 -9.32 -0.57 16.92
C LYS A 37 -9.57 0.25 18.18
N PHE A 38 -10.80 0.24 18.65
CA PHE A 38 -11.26 0.96 19.85
C PHE A 38 -11.20 2.50 19.75
N THR A 39 -11.15 3.06 18.54
CA THR A 39 -11.23 4.50 18.30
C THR A 39 -12.44 4.87 17.44
N ALA A 40 -12.87 6.12 17.53
CA ALA A 40 -13.98 6.67 16.75
C ALA A 40 -13.54 7.65 15.66
N VAL A 41 -12.22 7.92 15.56
CA VAL A 41 -11.66 8.83 14.55
C VAL A 41 -11.09 8.01 13.39
N PRO A 42 -11.42 8.34 12.13
CA PRO A 42 -10.80 7.69 10.96
C PRO A 42 -9.28 7.76 11.02
N PHE A 43 -8.62 6.66 10.68
CA PHE A 43 -7.19 6.52 10.84
C PHE A 43 -6.41 7.33 9.80
N THR A 44 -5.44 8.09 10.26
CA THR A 44 -4.40 8.73 9.43
C THR A 44 -3.03 8.28 9.93
N GLY A 45 -2.20 7.76 9.04
CA GLY A 45 -0.86 7.29 9.39
C GLY A 45 -0.36 6.22 8.41
N ASP A 46 0.87 5.76 8.66
CA ASP A 46 1.51 4.74 7.86
C ASP A 46 1.13 3.34 8.34
N ILE A 47 0.97 2.45 7.38
CA ILE A 47 0.72 1.02 7.58
C ILE A 47 1.97 0.26 7.16
N GLU A 48 2.38 -0.68 8.00
CA GLU A 48 3.52 -1.56 7.81
C GLU A 48 3.09 -3.04 7.73
N GLY A 49 4.06 -3.91 7.47
CA GLY A 49 3.82 -5.35 7.36
C GLY A 49 3.57 -5.80 5.93
N ARG A 50 2.64 -6.74 5.72
CA ARG A 50 2.33 -7.26 4.39
C ARG A 50 1.58 -6.28 3.49
N TRP A 51 0.97 -5.26 4.05
CA TRP A 51 0.42 -4.11 3.36
C TRP A 51 1.18 -2.88 3.82
N GLN A 52 1.69 -2.10 2.90
CA GLN A 52 2.51 -0.93 3.20
C GLN A 52 2.02 0.27 2.40
N GLY A 53 1.82 1.37 3.08
CA GLY A 53 1.38 2.62 2.48
C GLY A 53 0.84 3.57 3.52
N THR A 54 0.24 4.66 3.07
CA THR A 54 -0.31 5.70 3.93
C THR A 54 -1.83 5.71 3.88
N MET A 55 -2.44 5.83 5.04
CA MET A 55 -3.87 6.13 5.20
C MET A 55 -4.06 7.61 5.51
N LYS A 56 -5.08 8.22 4.92
CA LYS A 56 -5.53 9.57 5.22
C LYS A 56 -7.03 9.58 5.46
N ASP A 57 -7.42 10.00 6.67
CA ASP A 57 -8.84 10.06 7.06
C ASP A 57 -9.61 8.75 6.77
N GLY A 58 -8.97 7.63 7.08
CA GLY A 58 -9.52 6.29 6.94
C GLY A 58 -9.51 5.72 5.52
N LYS A 59 -8.84 6.35 4.58
CA LYS A 59 -8.74 5.91 3.18
C LYS A 59 -7.28 5.72 2.76
N LYS A 60 -7.04 4.75 1.89
CA LYS A 60 -5.71 4.58 1.28
C LYS A 60 -5.39 5.78 0.40
N GLU A 61 -4.15 6.29 0.53
CA GLU A 61 -3.66 7.44 -0.23
C GLU A 61 -2.22 7.20 -0.68
N GLY A 62 -1.89 7.61 -1.92
CA GLY A 62 -0.55 7.48 -2.46
C GLY A 62 -0.15 6.04 -2.80
N LEU A 63 1.15 5.78 -2.87
CA LEU A 63 1.70 4.49 -3.27
C LEU A 63 1.51 3.43 -2.21
N TRP A 64 0.99 2.28 -2.63
CA TRP A 64 0.80 1.11 -1.78
C TRP A 64 1.50 -0.11 -2.35
N HIS A 65 2.07 -0.92 -1.45
CA HIS A 65 2.68 -2.21 -1.73
C HIS A 65 1.95 -3.29 -0.93
N PHE A 66 1.70 -4.41 -1.58
CA PHE A 66 1.10 -5.59 -0.96
C PHE A 66 1.99 -6.79 -1.21
N TYR A 67 2.26 -7.57 -0.20
CA TYR A 67 3.17 -8.72 -0.28
C TYR A 67 2.43 -10.04 -0.09
N HIS A 68 2.91 -11.08 -0.77
CA HIS A 68 2.52 -12.46 -0.52
C HIS A 68 3.04 -12.94 0.84
N GLU A 69 2.54 -14.06 1.34
CA GLU A 69 3.01 -14.67 2.58
C GLU A 69 4.49 -15.06 2.51
N ASN A 70 5.00 -15.40 1.32
CA ASN A 70 6.42 -15.70 1.08
C ASN A 70 7.32 -14.44 1.03
N GLY A 71 6.79 -13.25 1.26
CA GLY A 71 7.53 -11.99 1.27
C GLY A 71 7.73 -11.34 -0.11
N GLN A 72 7.35 -12.01 -1.19
CA GLN A 72 7.46 -11.43 -2.53
C GLN A 72 6.34 -10.41 -2.79
N LEU A 73 6.65 -9.41 -3.60
CA LEU A 73 5.67 -8.39 -3.99
C LEU A 73 4.48 -9.05 -4.70
N LYS A 74 3.28 -8.79 -4.21
CA LYS A 74 2.02 -9.27 -4.78
C LYS A 74 1.40 -8.27 -5.73
N ARG A 75 1.35 -7.00 -5.34
CA ARG A 75 0.84 -5.90 -6.18
C ARG A 75 1.30 -4.56 -5.65
N LYS A 76 1.37 -3.59 -6.54
CA LYS A 76 1.63 -2.19 -6.18
C LYS A 76 0.91 -1.23 -7.12
N GLY A 77 0.63 -0.06 -6.62
CA GLY A 77 0.02 1.03 -7.36
C GLY A 77 -0.44 2.13 -6.42
N GLU A 78 -1.06 3.15 -6.98
CA GLU A 78 -1.49 4.31 -6.22
C GLU A 78 -2.98 4.27 -5.92
N PHE A 79 -3.33 4.84 -4.77
CA PHE A 79 -4.69 5.18 -4.39
C PHE A 79 -4.86 6.69 -4.28
N LYS A 80 -6.03 7.17 -4.63
CA LYS A 80 -6.50 8.52 -4.38
C LYS A 80 -7.87 8.45 -3.74
N ASN A 81 -8.00 8.97 -2.53
CA ASN A 81 -9.26 8.91 -1.76
C ASN A 81 -9.83 7.48 -1.66
N GLY A 82 -8.96 6.48 -1.47
CA GLY A 82 -9.35 5.07 -1.38
C GLY A 82 -9.61 4.35 -2.70
N TRP A 83 -9.54 5.04 -3.83
CA TRP A 83 -9.73 4.48 -5.17
C TRP A 83 -8.41 4.23 -5.87
N MET A 84 -8.30 3.07 -6.54
CA MET A 84 -7.13 2.77 -7.38
C MET A 84 -7.04 3.80 -8.50
N GLN A 85 -5.82 4.33 -8.72
CA GLN A 85 -5.54 5.38 -9.67
C GLN A 85 -4.19 5.16 -10.35
N GLY A 86 -4.15 5.35 -11.69
CA GLY A 86 -2.92 5.24 -12.46
C GLY A 86 -2.43 3.79 -12.66
N PRO A 87 -1.13 3.61 -12.98
CA PRO A 87 -0.56 2.29 -13.26
C PRO A 87 -0.60 1.35 -12.07
N TRP A 88 -0.97 0.09 -12.33
CA TRP A 88 -0.96 -1.00 -11.37
C TRP A 88 -0.29 -2.22 -11.93
N VAL A 89 0.45 -2.94 -11.08
CA VAL A 89 1.05 -4.23 -11.40
C VAL A 89 0.70 -5.26 -10.34
N ARG A 90 0.55 -6.50 -10.76
CA ARG A 90 0.33 -7.65 -9.88
C ARG A 90 1.24 -8.80 -10.30
N TYR A 91 1.77 -9.50 -9.32
CA TYR A 91 2.67 -10.63 -9.50
C TYR A 91 2.08 -11.89 -8.87
N TRP A 92 2.36 -13.02 -9.46
CA TRP A 92 2.17 -14.32 -8.85
C TRP A 92 3.14 -14.52 -7.68
N ASP A 93 2.86 -15.49 -6.81
CA ASP A 93 3.73 -15.83 -5.68
C ASP A 93 5.09 -16.45 -6.11
N ASN A 94 5.23 -16.85 -7.38
CA ASN A 94 6.50 -17.23 -8.00
C ASN A 94 7.30 -16.04 -8.57
N GLY A 95 6.85 -14.79 -8.34
CA GLY A 95 7.52 -13.57 -8.80
C GLY A 95 7.22 -13.14 -10.23
N ARG A 96 6.49 -13.95 -11.00
CA ARG A 96 6.14 -13.60 -12.39
C ARG A 96 5.00 -12.59 -12.45
N LEU A 97 5.07 -11.69 -13.43
CA LEU A 97 3.99 -10.74 -13.69
C LEU A 97 2.68 -11.47 -13.96
N SER A 98 1.61 -11.10 -13.27
CA SER A 98 0.27 -11.67 -13.46
C SER A 98 -0.69 -10.68 -14.13
N LEU A 99 -0.52 -9.39 -13.90
CA LEU A 99 -1.37 -8.35 -14.48
C LEU A 99 -0.62 -7.02 -14.49
N LYS A 100 -0.78 -6.25 -15.56
CA LYS A 100 -0.47 -4.83 -15.56
C LYS A 100 -1.54 -4.06 -16.31
N GLY A 101 -1.85 -2.86 -15.84
CA GLY A 101 -2.84 -1.98 -16.46
C GLY A 101 -3.02 -0.73 -15.62
N GLY A 102 -3.93 0.14 -16.04
CA GLY A 102 -4.21 1.38 -15.37
C GLY A 102 -5.64 1.44 -14.82
N TYR A 103 -5.82 2.25 -13.80
CA TYR A 103 -7.12 2.51 -13.19
C TYR A 103 -7.41 4.01 -13.19
N LYS A 104 -8.67 4.34 -13.27
CA LYS A 104 -9.20 5.69 -13.11
C LYS A 104 -10.41 5.62 -12.19
N ASN A 105 -10.31 6.27 -11.03
CA ASN A 105 -11.37 6.26 -10.01
C ASN A 105 -11.84 4.82 -9.67
N GLY A 106 -10.91 3.90 -9.50
CA GLY A 106 -11.15 2.51 -9.13
C GLY A 106 -11.61 1.60 -10.27
N LYS A 107 -11.78 2.11 -11.48
CA LYS A 107 -12.20 1.34 -12.65
C LYS A 107 -11.05 1.14 -13.63
N LYS A 108 -11.01 -0.02 -14.29
CA LYS A 108 -10.01 -0.31 -15.33
C LYS A 108 -10.11 0.71 -16.47
N GLU A 109 -8.95 1.26 -16.86
CA GLU A 109 -8.83 2.23 -17.95
C GLU A 109 -7.57 1.96 -18.76
N GLY A 110 -7.70 1.88 -20.08
CA GLY A 110 -6.59 1.62 -21.00
C GLY A 110 -6.26 0.14 -21.17
N VAL A 111 -5.05 -0.14 -21.60
CA VAL A 111 -4.60 -1.49 -21.94
C VAL A 111 -4.27 -2.29 -20.69
N PHE A 112 -4.85 -3.49 -20.60
CA PHE A 112 -4.53 -4.50 -19.59
C PHE A 112 -3.89 -5.71 -20.23
N GLU A 113 -2.81 -6.18 -19.63
CA GLU A 113 -2.16 -7.44 -19.98
C GLU A 113 -2.16 -8.36 -18.77
N ALA A 114 -2.75 -9.53 -18.94
CA ALA A 114 -2.80 -10.57 -17.92
C ALA A 114 -2.01 -11.80 -18.40
N PHE A 115 -1.35 -12.46 -17.46
CA PHE A 115 -0.49 -13.62 -17.73
C PHE A 115 -0.80 -14.75 -16.75
N ASP A 116 -0.70 -15.98 -17.22
CA ASP A 116 -0.76 -17.16 -16.37
C ASP A 116 0.54 -17.32 -15.56
N ARG A 117 0.59 -18.36 -14.71
CA ARG A 117 1.77 -18.65 -13.86
C ARG A 117 3.02 -19.02 -14.66
N LYS A 118 2.88 -19.41 -15.92
CA LYS A 118 3.97 -19.73 -16.83
C LYS A 118 4.43 -18.55 -17.68
N GLY A 119 3.74 -17.40 -17.56
CA GLY A 119 4.04 -16.19 -18.32
C GLY A 119 3.33 -16.10 -19.66
N LYS A 120 2.40 -17.01 -19.96
CA LYS A 120 1.59 -16.98 -21.18
C LYS A 120 0.46 -15.96 -21.03
N ILE A 121 0.18 -15.21 -22.10
CA ILE A 121 -0.88 -14.20 -22.08
C ILE A 121 -2.27 -14.84 -21.86
N TYR A 122 -3.04 -14.26 -20.98
CA TYR A 122 -4.39 -14.68 -20.65
C TYR A 122 -5.40 -13.78 -21.37
N LYS A 123 -5.78 -14.16 -22.59
CA LYS A 123 -6.59 -13.34 -23.51
C LYS A 123 -7.90 -12.85 -22.91
N ASN A 124 -8.60 -13.69 -22.16
CA ASN A 124 -9.89 -13.31 -21.57
C ASN A 124 -9.80 -12.16 -20.57
N MET A 125 -8.65 -11.96 -19.94
CA MET A 125 -8.42 -10.90 -18.97
C MET A 125 -7.58 -9.75 -19.51
N SER A 126 -7.05 -9.90 -20.73
CA SER A 126 -6.30 -8.87 -21.44
C SER A 126 -7.21 -8.09 -22.37
N GLY A 127 -6.80 -6.90 -22.77
CA GLY A 127 -7.52 -6.06 -23.72
C GLY A 127 -7.58 -4.62 -23.28
N THR A 128 -8.30 -3.80 -24.02
CA THR A 128 -8.50 -2.38 -23.71
C THR A 128 -9.79 -2.19 -22.96
N PHE A 129 -9.73 -1.40 -21.88
CA PHE A 129 -10.86 -1.12 -20.99
C PHE A 129 -11.17 0.38 -20.95
N LYS A 130 -12.44 0.70 -20.83
CA LYS A 130 -12.94 2.05 -20.61
C LYS A 130 -14.02 2.00 -19.52
N ASN A 131 -13.84 2.77 -18.45
CA ASN A 131 -14.74 2.77 -17.28
C ASN A 131 -15.03 1.35 -16.75
N GLY A 132 -14.03 0.48 -16.72
CA GLY A 132 -14.15 -0.88 -16.23
C GLY A 132 -14.69 -1.91 -17.22
N VAL A 133 -15.10 -1.49 -18.41
CA VAL A 133 -15.67 -2.35 -19.47
C VAL A 133 -14.63 -2.62 -20.54
N LYS A 134 -14.46 -3.88 -20.92
CA LYS A 134 -13.60 -4.26 -22.05
C LYS A 134 -14.22 -3.81 -23.36
N VAL A 135 -13.47 -3.02 -24.13
CA VAL A 135 -13.93 -2.43 -25.41
C VAL A 135 -13.22 -3.01 -26.63
N SER A 136 -12.06 -3.64 -26.44
CA SER A 136 -11.36 -4.39 -27.49
C SER A 136 -10.37 -5.40 -26.91
N ASP A 137 -9.94 -6.35 -27.74
CA ASP A 137 -8.87 -7.31 -27.42
C ASP A 137 -7.49 -6.70 -27.56
#